data_f95a070ffa484eca6ebfcca6dbcaf281
#
_entry.id   f95a070ffa484eca6ebfcca6dbcaf281
#
_cell.length_a   1.000
_cell.length_b   1.000
_cell.length_c   1.000
_cell.angle_alpha   90.00
_cell.angle_beta   90.00
_cell.angle_gamma   90.00
#
_symmetry.space_group_name_H-M   'P 1'
#
loop_
_entity.id
_entity.type
_entity.pdbx_description
1 polymer ?
#
loop_
_entity_poly.entity_id
_entity_poly.type
_entity_poly.pdbx_seq_one_letter_code
_entity_poly.pdbx_strand_id
1 'polypeptide(L)'
;MPNIKSAKRELRKSVKRSAFNRKIKENLKAALKKSRKAIAAKDSRAKDFVSEAIKALDKAAQKGIIKKNTCNRKKSRLHKLFNQKIR
;
A
#
# COMPACT_ATOMS: atom_id res chain seq x y z
N MET A 1 1.75 -39.89 -6.39
CA MET A 1 2.98 -39.11 -6.37
C MET A 1 2.69 -37.66 -6.68
N PRO A 2 3.12 -36.76 -5.82
CA PRO A 2 3.00 -35.37 -6.18
C PRO A 2 3.83 -35.13 -7.43
N ASN A 3 3.19 -34.60 -8.41
CA ASN A 3 3.79 -34.29 -9.68
C ASN A 3 4.86 -33.22 -9.48
N ILE A 4 6.11 -33.58 -9.76
CA ILE A 4 7.23 -32.63 -9.67
C ILE A 4 6.93 -31.39 -10.53
N LYS A 5 6.29 -31.61 -11.68
CA LYS A 5 5.86 -30.51 -12.57
C LYS A 5 4.85 -29.59 -11.89
N SER A 6 3.89 -30.14 -11.15
CA SER A 6 2.90 -29.34 -10.41
C SER A 6 3.56 -28.54 -9.30
N ALA A 7 4.49 -29.17 -8.54
CA ALA A 7 5.23 -28.48 -7.48
C ALA A 7 6.08 -27.34 -8.03
N LYS A 8 6.75 -27.58 -9.16
CA LYS A 8 7.55 -26.54 -9.83
C LYS A 8 6.68 -25.38 -10.32
N ARG A 9 5.51 -25.69 -10.86
CA ARG A 9 4.56 -24.69 -11.35
C ARG A 9 4.05 -23.83 -10.18
N GLU A 10 3.69 -24.47 -9.08
CA GLU A 10 3.24 -23.76 -7.87
C GLU A 10 4.34 -22.89 -7.30
N LEU A 11 5.57 -23.38 -7.28
CA LEU A 11 6.71 -22.60 -6.81
C LEU A 11 6.91 -21.36 -7.67
N ARG A 12 6.83 -21.49 -8.98
CA ARG A 12 6.94 -20.35 -9.90
C ARG A 12 5.85 -19.32 -9.65
N LYS A 13 4.60 -19.78 -9.47
CA LYS A 13 3.47 -18.91 -9.15
C LYS A 13 3.68 -18.20 -7.82
N SER A 14 4.19 -18.92 -6.83
CA SER A 14 4.46 -18.37 -5.50
C SER A 14 5.54 -17.29 -5.56
N VAL A 15 6.61 -17.52 -6.31
CA VAL A 15 7.69 -16.54 -6.50
C VAL A 15 7.17 -15.28 -7.20
N LYS A 16 6.41 -15.44 -8.26
CA LYS A 16 5.81 -14.30 -8.97
C LYS A 16 4.87 -13.52 -8.08
N ARG A 17 4.05 -14.22 -7.28
CA ARG A 17 3.10 -13.61 -6.35
C ARG A 17 3.83 -12.83 -5.27
N SER A 18 4.90 -13.40 -4.70
CA SER A 18 5.75 -12.75 -3.70
C SER A 18 6.39 -11.49 -4.24
N ALA A 19 6.95 -11.54 -5.45
CA ALA A 19 7.56 -10.38 -6.10
C ALA A 19 6.53 -9.29 -6.35
N PHE A 20 5.36 -9.65 -6.83
CA PHE A 20 4.25 -8.71 -7.08
C PHE A 20 3.80 -8.04 -5.79
N ASN A 21 3.60 -8.83 -4.73
CA ASN A 21 3.17 -8.32 -3.43
C ASN A 21 4.22 -7.39 -2.82
N ARG A 22 5.49 -7.74 -2.94
CA ARG A 22 6.60 -6.90 -2.47
C ARG A 22 6.60 -5.56 -3.18
N LYS A 23 6.45 -5.58 -4.49
CA LYS A 23 6.42 -4.36 -5.29
C LYS A 23 5.27 -3.44 -4.86
N ILE A 24 4.08 -4.00 -4.65
CA ILE A 24 2.93 -3.23 -4.19
C ILE A 24 3.18 -2.65 -2.80
N LYS A 25 3.76 -3.41 -1.88
CA LYS A 25 4.10 -2.93 -0.54
C LYS A 25 5.12 -1.80 -0.58
N GLU A 26 6.13 -1.91 -1.45
CA GLU A 26 7.14 -0.87 -1.62
C GLU A 26 6.52 0.40 -2.20
N ASN A 27 5.69 0.28 -3.22
CA ASN A 27 4.98 1.41 -3.81
C ASN A 27 4.07 2.09 -2.79
N LEU A 28 3.39 1.31 -1.96
CA LEU A 28 2.52 1.81 -0.91
C LEU A 28 3.31 2.59 0.13
N LYS A 29 4.44 2.04 0.57
CA LYS A 29 5.33 2.68 1.52
C LYS A 29 5.85 4.02 0.96
N ALA A 30 6.24 4.03 -0.30
CA ALA A 30 6.70 5.25 -0.98
C ALA A 30 5.60 6.30 -1.06
N ALA A 31 4.38 5.90 -1.40
CA ALA A 31 3.23 6.79 -1.48
C ALA A 31 2.90 7.41 -0.12
N LEU A 32 2.93 6.61 0.94
CA LEU A 32 2.69 7.09 2.31
C LEU A 32 3.77 8.08 2.76
N LYS A 33 5.03 7.77 2.48
CA LYS A 33 6.14 8.65 2.81
C LYS A 33 6.03 9.98 2.06
N LYS A 34 5.70 9.94 0.78
CA LYS A 34 5.52 11.11 -0.06
C LYS A 34 4.38 12.00 0.46
N SER A 35 3.25 11.39 0.83
CA SER A 35 2.11 12.12 1.36
C SER A 35 2.44 12.77 2.71
N ARG A 36 3.16 12.08 3.59
CA ARG A 36 3.58 12.64 4.88
C ARG A 36 4.52 13.84 4.70
N LYS A 37 5.46 13.73 3.77
CA LYS A 37 6.37 14.84 3.44
C LYS A 37 5.61 16.06 2.93
N ALA A 38 4.65 15.83 2.03
CA ALA A 38 3.83 16.90 1.47
C ALA A 38 3.01 17.58 2.57
N ILE A 39 2.45 16.82 3.49
CA ILE A 39 1.69 17.36 4.63
C ILE A 39 2.61 18.20 5.52
N ALA A 40 3.78 17.69 5.86
CA ALA A 40 4.73 18.39 6.72
C ALA A 40 5.19 19.71 6.09
N ALA A 41 5.36 19.73 4.77
CA ALA A 41 5.75 20.93 4.03
C ALA A 41 4.56 21.87 3.73
N LYS A 42 3.35 21.46 4.08
CA LYS A 42 2.10 22.19 3.77
C LYS A 42 1.98 22.47 2.27
N ASP A 43 2.39 21.49 1.46
CA ASP A 43 2.34 21.58 0.01
C ASP A 43 0.89 21.62 -0.47
N SER A 44 0.62 22.43 -1.48
CA SER A 44 -0.71 22.51 -2.10
C SER A 44 -1.15 21.17 -2.70
N ARG A 45 -0.19 20.30 -3.04
CA ARG A 45 -0.45 18.97 -3.59
C ARG A 45 -0.68 17.90 -2.55
N ALA A 46 -0.59 18.24 -1.25
CA ALA A 46 -0.74 17.27 -0.17
C ALA A 46 -2.06 16.51 -0.27
N LYS A 47 -3.14 17.19 -0.61
CA LYS A 47 -4.46 16.56 -0.80
C LYS A 47 -4.42 15.48 -1.87
N ASP A 48 -3.77 15.74 -2.99
CA ASP A 48 -3.65 14.79 -4.09
C ASP A 48 -2.81 13.57 -3.68
N PHE A 49 -1.69 13.79 -3.00
CA PHE A 49 -0.85 12.71 -2.52
C PHE A 49 -1.56 11.84 -1.47
N VAL A 50 -2.34 12.46 -0.59
CA VAL A 50 -3.15 11.74 0.40
C VAL A 50 -4.20 10.89 -0.31
N SER A 51 -4.90 11.44 -1.30
CA SER A 51 -5.88 10.69 -2.08
C SER A 51 -5.28 9.48 -2.79
N GLU A 52 -4.11 9.66 -3.41
CA GLU A 52 -3.40 8.57 -4.07
C GLU A 52 -2.98 7.48 -3.07
N ALA A 53 -2.47 7.88 -1.91
CA ALA A 53 -2.06 6.95 -0.87
C ALA A 53 -3.25 6.14 -0.36
N ILE A 54 -4.40 6.78 -0.16
CA ILE A 54 -5.62 6.10 0.30
C ILE A 54 -6.11 5.11 -0.75
N LYS A 55 -6.09 5.49 -2.02
CA LYS A 55 -6.45 4.58 -3.11
C LYS A 55 -5.53 3.37 -3.15
N ALA A 56 -4.22 3.58 -2.97
CA ALA A 56 -3.25 2.49 -2.96
C ALA A 56 -3.49 1.55 -1.77
N LEU A 57 -3.82 2.10 -0.60
CA LEU A 57 -4.16 1.31 0.59
C LEU A 57 -5.39 0.44 0.35
N ASP A 58 -6.45 1.03 -0.21
CA ASP A 58 -7.69 0.31 -0.49
C ASP A 58 -7.47 -0.81 -1.51
N LYS A 59 -6.72 -0.55 -2.56
CA LYS A 59 -6.39 -1.58 -3.56
C LYS A 59 -5.59 -2.72 -2.95
N ALA A 60 -4.60 -2.40 -2.11
CA ALA A 60 -3.78 -3.42 -1.45
C ALA A 60 -4.62 -4.28 -0.50
N ALA A 61 -5.55 -3.67 0.23
CA ALA A 61 -6.46 -4.40 1.11
C ALA A 61 -7.41 -5.29 0.32
N GLN A 62 -7.93 -4.79 -0.80
CA GLN A 62 -8.83 -5.54 -1.68
C GLN A 62 -8.15 -6.78 -2.26
N LYS A 63 -6.88 -6.65 -2.60
CA LYS A 63 -6.08 -7.77 -3.11
C LYS A 63 -5.58 -8.71 -2.02
N GLY A 64 -5.82 -8.39 -0.75
CA GLY A 64 -5.40 -9.20 0.38
C GLY A 64 -3.91 -9.08 0.72
N ILE A 65 -3.23 -8.08 0.19
CA ILE A 65 -1.80 -7.85 0.45
C ILE A 65 -1.59 -7.31 1.85
N ILE A 66 -2.49 -6.46 2.31
CA ILE A 66 -2.51 -5.97 3.69
C ILE A 66 -3.87 -6.29 4.32
N LYS A 67 -3.88 -6.39 5.65
CA LYS A 67 -5.10 -6.67 6.38
C LYS A 67 -6.00 -5.43 6.38
N LYS A 68 -7.31 -5.65 6.32
CA LYS A 68 -8.30 -4.58 6.31
C LYS A 68 -8.15 -3.65 7.53
N ASN A 69 -7.90 -4.21 8.70
CA ASN A 69 -7.70 -3.42 9.92
C ASN A 69 -6.46 -2.53 9.83
N THR A 70 -5.37 -3.05 9.27
CA THR A 70 -4.14 -2.28 9.05
C THR A 70 -4.38 -1.15 8.07
N CYS A 71 -5.12 -1.43 6.99
CA CYS A 71 -5.51 -0.45 5.99
C CYS A 71 -6.29 0.71 6.65
N ASN A 72 -7.32 0.38 7.40
CA ASN A 72 -8.18 1.37 8.06
C ASN A 72 -7.39 2.22 9.05
N ARG A 73 -6.48 1.61 9.81
CA ARG A 73 -5.62 2.33 10.75
C ARG A 73 -4.73 3.35 10.04
N LYS A 74 -4.10 2.94 8.96
CA LYS A 74 -3.20 3.81 8.17
C LYS A 74 -3.98 4.95 7.52
N LYS A 75 -5.16 4.67 6.98
CA LYS A 75 -6.05 5.68 6.42
C LYS A 75 -6.44 6.71 7.47
N SER A 76 -6.87 6.24 8.64
CA SER A 76 -7.28 7.10 9.74
C SER A 76 -6.15 8.02 10.20
N ARG A 77 -4.95 7.47 10.39
CA ARG A 77 -3.78 8.23 10.80
C ARG A 77 -3.40 9.28 9.77
N LEU A 78 -3.46 8.93 8.50
CA LEU A 78 -3.13 9.85 7.42
C LEU A 78 -4.13 11.01 7.35
N HIS A 79 -5.42 10.72 7.46
CA HIS A 79 -6.46 11.74 7.51
C HIS A 79 -6.29 12.69 8.70
N LYS A 80 -5.99 12.14 9.88
CA LYS A 80 -5.75 12.93 11.08
C LYS A 80 -4.59 13.89 10.86
N LEU A 81 -3.49 13.37 10.35
CA LEU A 81 -2.30 14.17 10.09
C LEU A 81 -2.60 15.30 9.09
N PHE A 82 -3.29 14.97 8.02
CA PHE A 82 -3.70 15.95 7.02
C PHE A 82 -4.58 17.04 7.63
N ASN A 83 -5.58 16.67 8.40
CA ASN A 83 -6.51 17.61 9.01
C ASN A 83 -5.82 18.53 10.02
N GLN A 84 -4.85 18.00 10.78
CA GLN A 84 -4.12 18.78 11.78
C GLN A 84 -3.17 19.79 11.15
N LYS A 85 -2.53 19.45 10.05
CA LYS A 85 -1.45 20.26 9.46
C LYS A 85 -1.91 21.19 8.35
N ILE A 86 -2.90 20.76 7.57
CA ILE A 86 -3.31 21.47 6.36
C ILE A 86 -4.59 22.28 6.55
N ARG A 87 -5.44 21.82 7.45
CA ARG A 87 -6.73 22.44 7.71
C ARG A 87 -6.64 23.81 8.37
#